data_d9f397680babf4dcef676d0f6e7cd6aa
#
_entry.id   d9f397680babf4dcef676d0f6e7cd6aa
#
_cell.length_a   1.000
_cell.length_b   1.000
_cell.length_c   1.000
_cell.angle_alpha   90.00
_cell.angle_beta   90.00
_cell.angle_gamma   90.00
#
_symmetry.space_group_name_H-M   'P 1'
#
loop_
_entity.id
_entity.type
_entity.pdbx_description
1 polymer ?
#
loop_
_entity_poly.entity_id
_entity_poly.type
_entity_poly.pdbx_seq_one_letter_code
_entity_poly.pdbx_strand_id
1 'polypeptide(L)'
;MKKLYKGETETMLDIAIIDNDIEVGKEIKKILANIKVADFVESYETFSNFFAAAYSGNHYDVILLDIQFNEQENGIDYAKKLFAIYPQIKVVFITGFVKEYVSEVFIAQINMAGFIEKPIDSKIMERTLEKIQADIDSKKKEVFTASSNGRLVVIPLKDISFIESDGHYINIHMVDRVERIFYTLNAIENELPGYFKRCHRSFIVNMNFIREIGNKKILIDNSTNTQIPVSRKIYNSLRKDFFEFMEDNKQ
;
A
#
# COMPACT_ATOMS: atom_id res chain seq x y z
N MET A 1 30.51 -5.12 -3.72
CA MET A 1 30.30 -3.66 -3.92
C MET A 1 29.19 -3.46 -4.95
N LYS A 2 27.93 -3.30 -4.52
CA LYS A 2 26.83 -2.87 -5.40
C LYS A 2 26.32 -1.55 -4.83
N LYS A 3 26.49 -0.49 -5.60
CA LYS A 3 25.95 0.85 -5.34
C LYS A 3 24.42 0.75 -5.28
N LEU A 4 23.86 1.05 -4.11
CA LEU A 4 22.45 1.34 -3.96
C LEU A 4 22.16 2.66 -4.67
N TYR A 5 21.47 2.59 -5.78
CA TYR A 5 20.90 3.77 -6.41
C TYR A 5 19.69 4.21 -5.57
N LYS A 6 19.78 5.40 -4.99
CA LYS A 6 18.62 6.20 -4.61
C LYS A 6 17.90 6.59 -5.90
N GLY A 7 16.85 5.90 -6.24
CA GLY A 7 15.82 6.28 -7.18
C GLY A 7 14.53 5.77 -6.56
N GLU A 8 13.59 6.66 -6.35
CA GLU A 8 12.21 6.27 -6.12
C GLU A 8 11.80 5.51 -7.39
N THR A 9 11.91 4.19 -7.37
CA THR A 9 11.33 3.35 -8.41
C THR A 9 9.84 3.39 -8.16
N GLU A 10 9.14 4.21 -8.95
CA GLU A 10 7.69 4.11 -9.06
C GLU A 10 7.38 2.63 -9.29
N THR A 11 6.61 2.04 -8.40
CA THR A 11 6.24 0.64 -8.48
C THR A 11 5.28 0.53 -9.65
N MET A 12 5.64 -0.14 -10.72
CA MET A 12 4.73 -0.36 -11.86
C MET A 12 3.69 -1.42 -11.48
N LEU A 13 2.51 -1.36 -12.11
CA LEU A 13 1.38 -2.23 -11.81
C LEU A 13 1.45 -3.55 -12.58
N ASP A 14 1.07 -4.63 -11.92
CA ASP A 14 0.75 -5.90 -12.56
C ASP A 14 -0.75 -5.93 -12.85
N ILE A 15 -1.13 -6.00 -14.15
CA ILE A 15 -2.50 -5.81 -14.62
C ILE A 15 -3.02 -7.06 -15.32
N ALA A 16 -4.16 -7.58 -14.87
CA ALA A 16 -4.96 -8.54 -15.62
C ALA A 16 -6.10 -7.83 -16.36
N ILE A 17 -6.33 -8.22 -17.60
CA ILE A 17 -7.50 -7.81 -18.40
C ILE A 17 -8.40 -9.03 -18.51
N ILE A 18 -9.68 -8.90 -18.16
CA ILE A 18 -10.66 -9.97 -18.30
C ILE A 18 -11.80 -9.45 -19.15
N ASP A 19 -11.82 -9.87 -20.41
CA ASP A 19 -12.79 -9.48 -21.43
C ASP A 19 -12.91 -10.62 -22.44
N ASN A 20 -14.12 -11.05 -22.79
CA ASN A 20 -14.35 -12.09 -23.79
C ASN A 20 -14.10 -11.61 -25.24
N ASP A 21 -13.98 -10.31 -25.45
CA ASP A 21 -13.57 -9.75 -26.74
C ASP A 21 -12.05 -9.59 -26.80
N ILE A 22 -11.41 -10.47 -27.57
CA ILE A 22 -9.94 -10.47 -27.78
C ILE A 22 -9.45 -9.11 -28.32
N GLU A 23 -10.21 -8.46 -29.19
CA GLU A 23 -9.80 -7.18 -29.80
C GLU A 23 -9.79 -6.06 -28.76
N VAL A 24 -10.75 -6.04 -27.84
CA VAL A 24 -10.74 -5.12 -26.69
C VAL A 24 -9.51 -5.36 -25.81
N GLY A 25 -9.19 -6.63 -25.52
CA GLY A 25 -7.97 -6.97 -24.78
C GLY A 25 -6.69 -6.46 -25.46
N LYS A 26 -6.60 -6.58 -26.79
CA LYS A 26 -5.46 -6.05 -27.58
C LYS A 26 -5.41 -4.53 -27.56
N GLU A 27 -6.56 -3.85 -27.69
CA GLU A 27 -6.66 -2.40 -27.60
C GLU A 27 -6.15 -1.90 -26.25
N ILE A 28 -6.62 -2.50 -25.16
CA ILE A 28 -6.20 -2.14 -23.80
C ILE A 28 -4.69 -2.34 -23.64
N LYS A 29 -4.13 -3.48 -24.06
CA LYS A 29 -2.69 -3.74 -24.02
C LYS A 29 -1.90 -2.66 -24.76
N LYS A 30 -2.39 -2.22 -25.92
CA LYS A 30 -1.75 -1.14 -26.70
C LYS A 30 -1.80 0.21 -25.97
N ILE A 31 -2.91 0.54 -25.32
CA ILE A 31 -3.05 1.74 -24.50
C ILE A 31 -2.07 1.69 -23.33
N LEU A 32 -2.03 0.58 -22.57
CA LEU A 32 -1.17 0.39 -21.42
C LEU A 32 0.33 0.49 -21.78
N ALA A 33 0.73 -0.06 -22.91
CA ALA A 33 2.10 0.05 -23.40
C ALA A 33 2.53 1.51 -23.70
N ASN A 34 1.58 2.36 -24.09
CA ASN A 34 1.85 3.78 -24.37
C ASN A 34 1.95 4.63 -23.10
N ILE A 35 1.12 4.35 -22.08
CA ILE A 35 1.10 5.12 -20.81
C ILE A 35 2.16 4.66 -19.81
N LYS A 36 2.82 3.50 -20.04
CA LYS A 36 3.97 3.00 -19.25
C LYS A 36 3.74 2.92 -17.74
N VAL A 37 2.54 2.60 -17.32
CA VAL A 37 2.14 2.48 -15.90
C VAL A 37 2.21 1.04 -15.40
N ALA A 38 2.33 0.06 -16.31
CA ALA A 38 2.32 -1.36 -16.00
C ALA A 38 3.64 -2.04 -16.37
N ASP A 39 4.10 -2.96 -15.50
CA ASP A 39 5.27 -3.82 -15.71
C ASP A 39 4.85 -5.13 -16.39
N PHE A 40 3.74 -5.70 -15.93
CA PHE A 40 3.19 -6.93 -16.46
C PHE A 40 1.72 -6.76 -16.84
N VAL A 41 1.34 -7.18 -18.07
CA VAL A 41 -0.04 -7.09 -18.56
C VAL A 41 -0.45 -8.38 -19.24
N GLU A 42 -1.45 -9.07 -18.69
CA GLU A 42 -1.99 -10.29 -19.28
C GLU A 42 -3.50 -10.17 -19.51
N SER A 43 -3.98 -10.83 -20.60
CA SER A 43 -5.39 -10.77 -21.00
C SER A 43 -5.98 -12.17 -20.99
N TYR A 44 -7.18 -12.29 -20.44
CA TYR A 44 -7.93 -13.52 -20.27
C TYR A 44 -9.30 -13.40 -20.90
N GLU A 45 -9.65 -14.35 -21.74
CA GLU A 45 -10.96 -14.45 -22.40
C GLU A 45 -12.00 -15.13 -21.52
N THR A 46 -11.57 -15.75 -20.40
CA THR A 46 -12.45 -16.43 -19.45
C THR A 46 -11.96 -16.26 -18.02
N PHE A 47 -12.89 -16.21 -17.07
CA PHE A 47 -12.55 -16.22 -15.66
C PHE A 47 -11.78 -17.49 -15.24
N SER A 48 -12.10 -18.64 -15.84
CA SER A 48 -11.40 -19.90 -15.58
C SER A 48 -9.92 -19.80 -15.89
N ASN A 49 -9.54 -19.19 -17.02
CA ASN A 49 -8.15 -18.98 -17.40
C ASN A 49 -7.44 -18.02 -16.44
N PHE A 50 -8.10 -16.94 -16.05
CA PHE A 50 -7.58 -16.01 -15.05
C PHE A 50 -7.32 -16.73 -13.71
N PHE A 51 -8.31 -17.47 -13.18
CA PHE A 51 -8.14 -18.17 -11.92
C PHE A 51 -7.04 -19.24 -11.99
N ALA A 52 -6.91 -19.96 -13.11
CA ALA A 52 -5.83 -20.91 -13.30
C ALA A 52 -4.45 -20.24 -13.22
N ALA A 53 -4.28 -19.06 -13.83
CA ALA A 53 -3.06 -18.28 -13.77
C ALA A 53 -2.78 -17.78 -12.35
N ALA A 54 -3.79 -17.24 -11.67
CA ALA A 54 -3.67 -16.76 -10.30
C ALA A 54 -3.31 -17.88 -9.30
N TYR A 55 -3.92 -19.06 -9.44
CA TYR A 55 -3.55 -20.25 -8.64
C TYR A 55 -2.16 -20.78 -8.97
N SER A 56 -1.64 -20.54 -10.18
CA SER A 56 -0.28 -20.91 -10.57
C SER A 56 0.79 -19.94 -10.06
N GLY A 57 0.38 -18.88 -9.32
CA GLY A 57 1.27 -17.94 -8.66
C GLY A 57 1.39 -16.57 -9.33
N ASN A 58 0.61 -16.30 -10.39
CA ASN A 58 0.56 -14.95 -10.95
C ASN A 58 -0.14 -14.01 -9.96
N HIS A 59 0.46 -12.85 -9.73
CA HIS A 59 -0.08 -11.79 -8.89
C HIS A 59 -0.49 -10.60 -9.74
N TYR A 60 -1.58 -9.94 -9.37
CA TYR A 60 -2.06 -8.74 -10.04
C TYR A 60 -2.44 -7.69 -9.02
N ASP A 61 -2.03 -6.45 -9.27
CA ASP A 61 -2.43 -5.28 -8.48
C ASP A 61 -3.82 -4.79 -8.92
N VAL A 62 -4.08 -4.87 -10.24
CA VAL A 62 -5.30 -4.35 -10.87
C VAL A 62 -5.92 -5.39 -11.81
N ILE A 63 -7.24 -5.47 -11.78
CA ILE A 63 -8.02 -6.19 -12.78
C ILE A 63 -8.87 -5.18 -13.55
N LEU A 64 -8.69 -5.13 -14.86
CA LEU A 64 -9.56 -4.45 -15.81
C LEU A 64 -10.62 -5.46 -16.28
N LEU A 65 -11.85 -5.27 -15.85
CA LEU A 65 -12.91 -6.28 -15.94
C LEU A 65 -14.10 -5.79 -16.75
N ASP A 66 -14.45 -6.50 -17.83
CA ASP A 66 -15.73 -6.27 -18.47
C ASP A 66 -16.89 -6.74 -17.57
N ILE A 67 -17.94 -5.94 -17.52
CA ILE A 67 -19.18 -6.29 -16.80
C ILE A 67 -20.00 -7.27 -17.62
N GLN A 68 -20.15 -7.01 -18.92
CA GLN A 68 -20.92 -7.84 -19.85
C GLN A 68 -20.06 -8.90 -20.51
N PHE A 69 -19.79 -9.96 -19.78
CA PHE A 69 -18.93 -11.02 -20.26
C PHE A 69 -19.63 -11.94 -21.26
N ASN A 70 -20.84 -12.40 -20.91
CA ASN A 70 -21.78 -13.13 -21.79
C ASN A 70 -23.18 -13.15 -21.14
N GLU A 71 -24.18 -13.77 -21.77
CA GLU A 71 -25.57 -13.81 -21.28
C GLU A 71 -25.72 -14.51 -19.91
N GLN A 72 -24.75 -15.31 -19.48
CA GLN A 72 -24.82 -16.14 -18.28
C GLN A 72 -23.82 -15.68 -17.19
N GLU A 73 -22.81 -14.87 -17.54
CA GLU A 73 -21.72 -14.48 -16.65
C GLU A 73 -21.68 -12.95 -16.51
N ASN A 74 -21.90 -12.47 -15.27
CA ASN A 74 -21.83 -11.05 -14.95
C ASN A 74 -20.50 -10.74 -14.23
N GLY A 75 -19.75 -9.78 -14.75
CA GLY A 75 -18.48 -9.34 -14.19
C GLY A 75 -18.58 -8.87 -12.74
N ILE A 76 -19.75 -8.35 -12.32
CA ILE A 76 -20.00 -7.92 -10.94
C ILE A 76 -19.98 -9.11 -9.97
N ASP A 77 -20.59 -10.24 -10.34
CA ASP A 77 -20.60 -11.43 -9.50
C ASP A 77 -19.21 -12.07 -9.41
N TYR A 78 -18.42 -11.99 -10.47
CA TYR A 78 -17.02 -12.40 -10.42
C TYR A 78 -16.18 -11.47 -9.57
N ALA A 79 -16.39 -10.16 -9.61
CA ALA A 79 -15.72 -9.22 -8.74
C ALA A 79 -15.98 -9.53 -7.26
N LYS A 80 -17.21 -9.89 -6.88
CA LYS A 80 -17.54 -10.35 -5.50
C LYS A 80 -16.72 -11.57 -5.10
N LYS A 81 -16.61 -12.58 -5.98
CA LYS A 81 -15.78 -13.77 -5.73
C LYS A 81 -14.30 -13.44 -5.61
N LEU A 82 -13.80 -12.53 -6.47
CA LEU A 82 -12.43 -12.06 -6.42
C LEU A 82 -12.10 -11.38 -5.08
N PHE A 83 -12.97 -10.48 -4.59
CA PHE A 83 -12.74 -9.82 -3.31
C PHE A 83 -12.78 -10.76 -2.12
N ALA A 84 -13.57 -11.83 -2.17
CA ALA A 84 -13.58 -12.84 -1.13
C ALA A 84 -12.24 -13.59 -1.01
N ILE A 85 -11.51 -13.75 -2.13
CA ILE A 85 -10.24 -14.48 -2.19
C ILE A 85 -9.04 -13.52 -2.12
N TYR A 86 -9.12 -12.38 -2.81
CA TYR A 86 -8.06 -11.38 -2.97
C TYR A 86 -8.55 -9.97 -2.57
N PRO A 87 -8.74 -9.68 -1.28
CA PRO A 87 -9.37 -8.43 -0.82
C PRO A 87 -8.55 -7.16 -1.14
N GLN A 88 -7.27 -7.31 -1.46
CA GLN A 88 -6.37 -6.18 -1.78
C GLN A 88 -6.40 -5.79 -3.26
N ILE A 89 -6.90 -6.68 -4.14
CA ILE A 89 -6.90 -6.44 -5.57
C ILE A 89 -7.80 -5.25 -5.94
N LYS A 90 -7.37 -4.43 -6.89
CA LYS A 90 -8.15 -3.29 -7.37
C LYS A 90 -8.91 -3.71 -8.63
N VAL A 91 -10.23 -3.52 -8.65
CA VAL A 91 -11.04 -3.79 -9.83
C VAL A 91 -11.48 -2.49 -10.47
N VAL A 92 -11.19 -2.35 -11.77
CA VAL A 92 -11.71 -1.28 -12.64
C VAL A 92 -12.63 -1.93 -13.64
N PHE A 93 -13.89 -1.56 -13.63
CA PHE A 93 -14.84 -2.05 -14.61
C PHE A 93 -14.70 -1.30 -15.94
N ILE A 94 -14.72 -2.06 -17.04
CA ILE A 94 -14.70 -1.54 -18.40
C ILE A 94 -16.04 -1.96 -19.06
N THR A 95 -16.89 -1.03 -19.44
CA THR A 95 -18.23 -1.36 -19.97
C THR A 95 -18.77 -0.28 -20.88
N GLY A 96 -19.60 -0.66 -21.84
CA GLY A 96 -20.39 0.29 -22.66
C GLY A 96 -21.62 0.88 -21.95
N PHE A 97 -21.95 0.41 -20.75
CA PHE A 97 -23.22 0.69 -20.08
C PHE A 97 -23.03 1.14 -18.62
N VAL A 98 -22.14 2.09 -18.39
CA VAL A 98 -21.76 2.55 -17.03
C VAL A 98 -22.99 2.94 -16.20
N LYS A 99 -23.94 3.69 -16.77
CA LYS A 99 -25.12 4.18 -16.04
C LYS A 99 -26.02 3.07 -15.52
N GLU A 100 -26.08 1.95 -16.21
CA GLU A 100 -26.91 0.81 -15.83
C GLU A 100 -26.34 0.04 -14.64
N TYR A 101 -25.01 -0.05 -14.55
CA TYR A 101 -24.33 -0.89 -13.58
C TYR A 101 -23.81 -0.16 -12.34
N VAL A 102 -23.70 1.17 -12.34
CA VAL A 102 -23.19 1.94 -11.18
C VAL A 102 -23.97 1.62 -9.91
N SER A 103 -25.30 1.58 -9.97
CA SER A 103 -26.13 1.28 -8.81
C SER A 103 -25.94 -0.16 -8.30
N GLU A 104 -25.82 -1.13 -9.21
CA GLU A 104 -25.62 -2.53 -8.86
C GLU A 104 -24.27 -2.77 -8.18
N VAL A 105 -23.21 -2.17 -8.73
CA VAL A 105 -21.86 -2.26 -8.14
C VAL A 105 -21.82 -1.59 -6.78
N PHE A 106 -22.50 -0.46 -6.61
CA PHE A 106 -22.60 0.22 -5.31
C PHE A 106 -23.31 -0.63 -4.27
N ILE A 107 -24.45 -1.24 -4.63
CA ILE A 107 -25.21 -2.13 -3.74
C ILE A 107 -24.39 -3.39 -3.38
N ALA A 108 -23.60 -3.89 -4.31
CA ALA A 108 -22.76 -5.06 -4.11
C ALA A 108 -21.61 -4.83 -3.11
N GLN A 109 -21.40 -3.60 -2.65
CA GLN A 109 -20.31 -3.20 -1.72
C GLN A 109 -18.91 -3.65 -2.20
N ILE A 110 -18.71 -3.67 -3.50
CA ILE A 110 -17.43 -4.05 -4.11
C ILE A 110 -16.45 -2.89 -3.91
N ASN A 111 -15.25 -3.19 -3.44
CA ASN A 111 -14.15 -2.22 -3.34
C ASN A 111 -13.57 -1.92 -4.74
N MET A 112 -14.41 -1.35 -5.62
CA MET A 112 -13.98 -0.98 -6.95
C MET A 112 -13.06 0.24 -6.91
N ALA A 113 -12.10 0.26 -7.85
CA ALA A 113 -11.20 1.38 -8.03
C ALA A 113 -11.66 2.38 -9.09
N GLY A 114 -12.59 1.99 -9.98
CA GLY A 114 -13.16 2.89 -10.99
C GLY A 114 -14.01 2.19 -12.04
N PHE A 115 -14.57 3.05 -12.92
CA PHE A 115 -15.23 2.67 -14.17
C PHE A 115 -14.56 3.35 -15.36
N ILE A 116 -14.45 2.65 -16.47
CA ILE A 116 -14.03 3.19 -17.76
C ILE A 116 -15.07 2.80 -18.80
N GLU A 117 -15.63 3.79 -19.49
CA GLU A 117 -16.65 3.57 -20.51
C GLU A 117 -16.00 3.21 -21.85
N LYS A 118 -16.59 2.22 -22.55
CA LYS A 118 -16.22 1.90 -23.94
C LYS A 118 -16.91 2.92 -24.89
N PRO A 119 -16.21 3.51 -25.88
CA PRO A 119 -14.83 3.26 -26.29
C PRO A 119 -13.81 3.83 -25.28
N ILE A 120 -12.69 3.13 -25.10
CA ILE A 120 -11.74 3.41 -24.05
C ILE A 120 -10.93 4.69 -24.34
N ASP A 121 -11.08 5.70 -23.48
CA ASP A 121 -10.25 6.91 -23.51
C ASP A 121 -8.93 6.66 -22.77
N SER A 122 -7.81 6.79 -23.49
CA SER A 122 -6.47 6.57 -22.94
C SER A 122 -6.12 7.49 -21.77
N LYS A 123 -6.61 8.73 -21.76
CA LYS A 123 -6.37 9.69 -20.67
C LYS A 123 -7.16 9.34 -19.41
N ILE A 124 -8.38 8.81 -19.58
CA ILE A 124 -9.18 8.32 -18.45
C ILE A 124 -8.51 7.08 -17.85
N MET A 125 -8.03 6.16 -18.69
CA MET A 125 -7.30 4.98 -18.28
C MET A 125 -6.05 5.37 -17.48
N GLU A 126 -5.20 6.26 -18.02
CA GLU A 126 -3.98 6.76 -17.39
C GLU A 126 -4.27 7.34 -16.00
N ARG A 127 -5.18 8.32 -15.90
CA ARG A 127 -5.55 8.94 -14.61
C ARG A 127 -6.10 7.95 -13.59
N THR A 128 -6.88 6.97 -14.06
CA THR A 128 -7.44 5.93 -13.17
C THR A 128 -6.34 5.07 -12.60
N LEU A 129 -5.40 4.63 -13.43
CA LEU A 129 -4.28 3.78 -13.01
C LEU A 129 -3.26 4.54 -12.16
N GLU A 130 -2.94 5.80 -12.47
CA GLU A 130 -2.10 6.67 -11.64
C GLU A 130 -2.68 6.84 -10.23
N LYS A 131 -4.00 7.05 -10.12
CA LYS A 131 -4.67 7.14 -8.82
C LYS A 131 -4.58 5.83 -8.04
N ILE A 132 -4.75 4.69 -8.72
CA ILE A 132 -4.61 3.36 -8.10
C ILE A 132 -3.17 3.14 -7.64
N GLN A 133 -2.20 3.49 -8.48
CA GLN A 133 -0.79 3.40 -8.16
C GLN A 133 -0.46 4.20 -6.89
N ALA A 134 -0.92 5.46 -6.82
CA ALA A 134 -0.72 6.31 -5.65
C ALA A 134 -1.35 5.71 -4.37
N ASP A 135 -2.55 5.10 -4.47
CA ASP A 135 -3.20 4.40 -3.34
C ASP A 135 -2.38 3.17 -2.88
N ILE A 136 -1.88 2.37 -3.83
CA ILE A 136 -1.04 1.20 -3.52
C ILE A 136 0.29 1.65 -2.89
N ASP A 137 0.94 2.67 -3.43
CA ASP A 137 2.21 3.18 -2.91
C ASP A 137 2.04 3.82 -1.53
N SER A 138 0.94 4.52 -1.30
CA SER A 138 0.63 5.04 0.02
C SER A 138 0.48 3.93 1.05
N LYS A 139 -0.22 2.83 0.70
CA LYS A 139 -0.39 1.66 1.58
C LYS A 139 0.90 0.88 1.79
N LYS A 140 1.76 0.77 0.77
CA LYS A 140 3.10 0.18 0.91
C LYS A 140 3.97 1.01 1.88
N LYS A 141 3.82 2.34 1.89
CA LYS A 141 4.47 3.24 2.87
C LYS A 141 3.91 3.11 4.30
N GLU A 142 2.77 2.44 4.47
CA GLU A 142 2.14 2.23 5.78
C GLU A 142 2.63 0.98 6.52
N VAL A 143 3.51 0.19 5.92
CA VAL A 143 4.08 -1.00 6.55
C VAL A 143 5.60 -0.95 6.54
N PHE A 144 6.21 -1.41 7.63
CA PHE A 144 7.63 -1.76 7.65
C PHE A 144 7.79 -3.24 7.32
N THR A 145 8.72 -3.57 6.43
CA THR A 145 8.97 -4.96 6.00
C THR A 145 10.44 -5.29 6.14
N ALA A 146 10.76 -6.36 6.82
CA ALA A 146 12.13 -6.85 6.96
C ALA A 146 12.22 -8.38 6.89
N SER A 147 13.34 -8.87 6.37
CA SER A 147 13.69 -10.29 6.49
C SER A 147 14.58 -10.48 7.70
N SER A 148 14.15 -11.30 8.65
CA SER A 148 14.91 -11.60 9.85
C SER A 148 14.86 -13.10 10.17
N ASN A 149 16.03 -13.75 10.26
CA ASN A 149 16.15 -15.18 10.57
C ASN A 149 15.31 -16.09 9.64
N GLY A 150 15.27 -15.78 8.34
CA GLY A 150 14.51 -16.53 7.34
C GLY A 150 12.98 -16.30 7.36
N ARG A 151 12.49 -15.37 8.20
CA ARG A 151 11.07 -14.95 8.24
C ARG A 151 10.92 -13.58 7.60
N LEU A 152 9.86 -13.42 6.81
CA LEU A 152 9.41 -12.11 6.38
C LEU A 152 8.53 -11.50 7.48
N VAL A 153 8.97 -10.37 8.02
CA VAL A 153 8.23 -9.62 9.05
C VAL A 153 7.59 -8.41 8.40
N VAL A 154 6.28 -8.26 8.55
CA VAL A 154 5.49 -7.13 8.04
C VAL A 154 4.78 -6.48 9.23
N ILE A 155 5.05 -5.21 9.47
CA ILE A 155 4.52 -4.48 10.62
C ILE A 155 3.85 -3.19 10.13
N PRO A 156 2.54 -2.99 10.40
CA PRO A 156 1.89 -1.72 10.12
C PRO A 156 2.54 -0.58 10.92
N LEU A 157 2.93 0.49 10.24
CA LEU A 157 3.62 1.62 10.90
C LEU A 157 2.74 2.31 11.95
N LYS A 158 1.43 2.30 11.73
CA LYS A 158 0.44 2.83 12.69
C LYS A 158 0.45 2.11 14.04
N ASP A 159 0.91 0.86 14.09
CA ASP A 159 0.95 0.06 15.31
C ASP A 159 2.25 0.25 16.09
N ILE A 160 3.29 0.83 15.46
CA ILE A 160 4.61 1.04 16.07
C ILE A 160 4.59 2.30 16.92
N SER A 161 4.80 2.16 18.22
CA SER A 161 4.90 3.28 19.15
C SER A 161 6.33 3.83 19.25
N PHE A 162 7.32 2.96 19.37
CA PHE A 162 8.74 3.32 19.34
C PHE A 162 9.61 2.13 18.99
N ILE A 163 10.88 2.39 18.66
CA ILE A 163 11.88 1.39 18.31
C ILE A 163 13.12 1.61 19.18
N GLU A 164 13.62 0.54 19.76
CA GLU A 164 14.78 0.53 20.63
C GLU A 164 15.89 -0.34 20.05
N SER A 165 17.16 0.13 20.14
CA SER A 165 18.31 -0.70 19.77
C SER A 165 18.69 -1.65 20.91
N ASP A 166 18.97 -2.91 20.54
CA ASP A 166 19.46 -3.95 21.44
C ASP A 166 20.62 -4.72 20.76
N GLY A 167 21.82 -4.17 20.85
CA GLY A 167 23.01 -4.72 20.19
C GLY A 167 22.89 -4.70 18.66
N HIS A 168 22.90 -5.88 18.06
CA HIS A 168 22.69 -6.08 16.62
C HIS A 168 21.21 -6.22 16.22
N TYR A 169 20.30 -6.11 17.21
CA TYR A 169 18.87 -6.21 17.02
C TYR A 169 18.20 -4.86 17.30
N ILE A 170 16.99 -4.74 16.81
CA ILE A 170 16.05 -3.71 17.27
C ILE A 170 14.84 -4.40 17.85
N ASN A 171 14.28 -3.79 18.89
CA ASN A 171 12.97 -4.13 19.44
C ASN A 171 11.96 -3.10 18.92
N ILE A 172 11.01 -3.56 18.14
CA ILE A 172 9.90 -2.74 17.64
C ILE A 172 8.75 -2.89 18.60
N HIS A 173 8.47 -1.84 19.37
CA HIS A 173 7.40 -1.80 20.35
C HIS A 173 6.09 -1.37 19.67
N MET A 174 5.12 -2.26 19.67
CA MET A 174 3.76 -2.02 19.18
C MET A 174 2.80 -1.85 20.35
N VAL A 175 1.55 -1.58 20.06
CA VAL A 175 0.52 -1.38 21.08
C VAL A 175 0.31 -2.64 21.92
N ASP A 176 0.39 -3.81 21.32
CA ASP A 176 0.04 -5.13 21.89
C ASP A 176 1.22 -6.07 22.08
N ARG A 177 2.32 -5.84 21.40
CA ARG A 177 3.50 -6.74 21.42
C ARG A 177 4.80 -6.03 21.07
N VAL A 178 5.90 -6.75 21.25
CA VAL A 178 7.25 -6.34 20.82
C VAL A 178 7.77 -7.37 19.82
N GLU A 179 8.22 -6.90 18.66
CA GLU A 179 8.90 -7.74 17.67
C GLU A 179 10.40 -7.44 17.68
N ARG A 180 11.21 -8.48 17.84
CA ARG A 180 12.67 -8.39 17.84
C ARG A 180 13.22 -8.88 16.52
N ILE A 181 13.93 -8.02 15.80
CA ILE A 181 14.50 -8.34 14.50
C ILE A 181 15.99 -8.00 14.41
N PHE A 182 16.72 -8.77 13.60
CA PHE A 182 18.11 -8.48 13.28
C PHE A 182 18.17 -7.31 12.30
N TYR A 183 18.36 -6.11 12.85
CA TYR A 183 18.35 -4.87 12.10
C TYR A 183 19.05 -3.76 12.89
N THR A 184 19.40 -2.64 12.26
CA THR A 184 19.99 -1.50 12.94
C THR A 184 19.07 -0.29 12.94
N LEU A 185 19.17 0.55 13.99
CA LEU A 185 18.39 1.81 14.03
C LEU A 185 18.72 2.74 12.87
N ASN A 186 19.96 2.75 12.38
CA ASN A 186 20.35 3.60 11.25
C ASN A 186 19.74 3.13 9.94
N ALA A 187 19.57 1.82 9.75
CA ALA A 187 18.94 1.27 8.57
C ALA A 187 17.43 1.58 8.55
N ILE A 188 16.73 1.24 9.65
CA ILE A 188 15.29 1.47 9.73
C ILE A 188 14.91 2.96 9.68
N GLU A 189 15.72 3.85 10.26
CA GLU A 189 15.49 5.30 10.28
C GLU A 189 15.33 5.88 8.85
N ASN A 190 16.08 5.32 7.89
CA ASN A 190 16.00 5.75 6.49
C ASN A 190 14.77 5.22 5.73
N GLU A 191 14.09 4.22 6.28
CA GLU A 191 12.93 3.58 5.67
C GLU A 191 11.60 4.07 6.26
N LEU A 192 11.68 4.73 7.43
CA LEU A 192 10.51 5.20 8.14
C LEU A 192 10.05 6.59 7.66
N PRO A 193 8.73 6.87 7.63
CA PRO A 193 8.20 8.18 7.34
C PRO A 193 8.67 9.25 8.34
N GLY A 194 8.56 10.53 7.92
CA GLY A 194 9.06 11.68 8.68
C GLY A 194 8.46 11.89 10.06
N TYR A 195 7.33 11.25 10.38
CA TYR A 195 6.74 11.28 11.72
C TYR A 195 7.38 10.29 12.70
N PHE A 196 8.32 9.46 12.24
CA PHE A 196 9.26 8.76 13.12
C PHE A 196 10.50 9.61 13.31
N LYS A 197 10.85 9.88 14.56
CA LYS A 197 12.01 10.75 14.88
C LYS A 197 13.03 10.06 15.79
N ARG A 198 14.28 10.15 15.39
CA ARG A 198 15.37 9.74 16.26
C ARG A 198 15.45 10.67 17.46
N CYS A 199 15.15 10.19 18.67
CA CYS A 199 15.19 11.00 19.89
C CYS A 199 16.40 10.72 20.77
N HIS A 200 17.04 9.56 20.58
CA HIS A 200 18.23 9.13 21.32
C HIS A 200 19.10 8.22 20.43
N ARG A 201 20.38 8.03 20.80
CA ARG A 201 21.24 7.07 20.09
C ARG A 201 20.64 5.66 19.99
N SER A 202 19.78 5.31 20.94
CA SER A 202 19.14 4.00 21.05
C SER A 202 17.64 4.00 20.78
N PHE A 203 17.02 5.14 20.47
CA PHE A 203 15.56 5.21 20.30
C PHE A 203 15.11 6.03 19.12
N ILE A 204 14.10 5.51 18.41
CA ILE A 204 13.26 6.23 17.44
C ILE A 204 11.84 6.18 17.98
N VAL A 205 11.12 7.32 17.96
CA VAL A 205 9.72 7.40 18.40
C VAL A 205 8.80 7.73 17.25
N ASN A 206 7.59 7.22 17.30
CA ASN A 206 6.49 7.63 16.44
C ASN A 206 5.78 8.80 17.09
N MET A 207 5.73 9.96 16.42
CA MET A 207 5.12 11.18 16.95
C MET A 207 3.62 11.02 17.24
N ASN A 208 2.92 10.12 16.54
CA ASN A 208 1.50 9.83 16.82
C ASN A 208 1.25 9.25 18.22
N PHE A 209 2.26 8.66 18.85
CA PHE A 209 2.19 8.06 20.19
C PHE A 209 2.80 8.94 21.29
N ILE A 210 3.25 10.13 20.97
CA ILE A 210 3.79 11.05 21.98
C ILE A 210 2.65 11.71 22.75
N ARG A 211 2.54 11.42 24.03
CA ARG A 211 1.63 12.07 24.95
C ARG A 211 2.22 13.37 25.51
N GLU A 212 3.52 13.36 25.85
CA GLU A 212 4.19 14.48 26.49
C GLU A 212 5.69 14.47 26.18
N ILE A 213 6.28 15.66 25.99
CA ILE A 213 7.74 15.88 25.92
C ILE A 213 8.12 16.84 27.02
N GLY A 214 8.78 16.33 28.06
CA GLY A 214 9.21 17.13 29.21
C GLY A 214 10.44 16.54 29.90
N ASN A 215 11.20 17.37 30.60
CA ASN A 215 12.34 16.93 31.42
C ASN A 215 13.36 16.00 30.69
N LYS A 216 13.59 16.26 29.40
CA LYS A 216 14.43 15.44 28.49
C LYS A 216 13.97 13.99 28.35
N LYS A 217 12.70 13.75 28.49
CA LYS A 217 12.02 12.49 28.28
C LYS A 217 10.78 12.69 27.41
N ILE A 218 10.37 11.61 26.77
CA ILE A 218 9.11 11.49 26.06
C ILE A 218 8.25 10.48 26.83
N LEU A 219 7.03 10.84 27.09
CA LEU A 219 6.01 9.91 27.57
C LEU A 219 5.24 9.37 26.39
N ILE A 220 5.25 8.07 26.20
CA ILE A 220 4.54 7.37 25.12
C ILE A 220 3.16 6.97 25.61
N ASP A 221 2.14 7.26 24.80
CA ASP A 221 0.78 6.81 25.02
C ASP A 221 0.64 5.34 24.61
N ASN A 222 0.98 4.47 25.53
CA ASN A 222 0.83 3.03 25.43
C ASN A 222 0.36 2.47 26.77
N SER A 223 0.00 1.20 26.79
CA SER A 223 -0.52 0.52 28.01
C SER A 223 0.40 0.63 29.23
N THR A 224 1.72 0.87 29.04
CA THR A 224 2.73 0.93 30.11
C THR A 224 3.19 2.35 30.44
N ASN A 225 2.69 3.40 29.75
CA ASN A 225 3.15 4.79 29.89
C ASN A 225 4.69 4.88 29.86
N THR A 226 5.29 4.29 28.83
CA THR A 226 6.75 4.16 28.71
C THR A 226 7.43 5.53 28.61
N GLN A 227 8.49 5.73 29.38
CA GLN A 227 9.33 6.93 29.32
C GLN A 227 10.60 6.66 28.51
N ILE A 228 10.80 7.43 27.45
CA ILE A 228 11.96 7.32 26.56
C ILE A 228 12.89 8.52 26.76
N PRO A 229 14.22 8.30 26.95
CA PRO A 229 15.17 9.38 27.10
C PRO A 229 15.37 10.16 25.81
N VAL A 230 15.55 11.48 25.91
CA VAL A 230 15.88 12.35 24.78
C VAL A 230 17.29 12.89 24.91
N SER A 231 18.07 12.80 23.84
CA SER A 231 19.42 13.38 23.78
C SER A 231 19.37 14.91 23.93
N ARG A 232 20.29 15.46 24.71
CA ARG A 232 20.36 16.93 24.95
C ARG A 232 20.46 17.72 23.65
N LYS A 233 21.17 17.22 22.66
CA LYS A 233 21.42 17.91 21.37
C LYS A 233 20.18 18.08 20.53
N ILE A 234 19.24 17.13 20.61
CA ILE A 234 18.05 17.08 19.75
C ILE A 234 16.76 17.46 20.50
N TYR A 235 16.82 17.71 21.79
CA TYR A 235 15.63 17.98 22.60
C TYR A 235 14.80 19.19 22.08
N ASN A 236 15.47 20.29 21.74
CA ASN A 236 14.80 21.47 21.27
C ASN A 236 14.24 21.32 19.84
N SER A 237 14.99 20.67 18.93
CA SER A 237 14.51 20.40 17.58
C SER A 237 13.33 19.43 17.61
N LEU A 238 13.39 18.38 18.39
CA LEU A 238 12.31 17.41 18.52
C LEU A 238 11.01 18.05 19.03
N ARG A 239 11.11 18.97 20.01
CA ARG A 239 9.94 19.70 20.49
C ARG A 239 9.32 20.58 19.42
N LYS A 240 10.15 21.24 18.60
CA LYS A 240 9.71 22.04 17.47
C LYS A 240 9.02 21.17 16.43
N ASP A 241 9.68 20.07 16.01
CA ASP A 241 9.13 19.11 15.05
C ASP A 241 7.78 18.54 15.53
N PHE A 242 7.68 18.23 16.82
CA PHE A 242 6.43 17.72 17.39
C PHE A 242 5.31 18.78 17.43
N PHE A 243 5.64 20.03 17.70
CA PHE A 243 4.67 21.13 17.67
C PHE A 243 4.13 21.33 16.24
N GLU A 244 5.01 21.41 15.24
CA GLU A 244 4.65 21.52 13.83
C GLU A 244 3.78 20.32 13.40
N PHE A 245 4.17 19.10 13.76
CA PHE A 245 3.40 17.88 13.48
C PHE A 245 1.97 17.95 14.08
N MET A 246 1.82 18.44 15.29
CA MET A 246 0.51 18.58 15.94
C MET A 246 -0.35 19.67 15.30
N GLU A 247 0.25 20.73 14.74
CA GLU A 247 -0.48 21.75 14.00
C GLU A 247 -1.00 21.24 12.67
N ASP A 248 -0.17 20.50 11.92
CA ASP A 248 -0.54 19.90 10.63
C ASP A 248 -1.64 18.84 10.74
N ASN A 249 -1.76 18.17 11.89
CA ASN A 249 -2.76 17.12 12.16
C ASN A 249 -3.99 17.59 12.97
N LYS A 250 -4.23 18.88 13.11
CA LYS A 250 -5.42 19.48 13.78
C LYS A 250 -6.65 19.63 12.87
N GLN A 251 -6.72 18.91 11.73
CA GLN A 251 -7.92 18.91 10.87
C GLN A 251 -8.88 17.79 11.21
#